data_f0f33f67ea1f0e544103e6402899e1e4
#
_entry.id   f0f33f67ea1f0e544103e6402899e1e4
#
_cell.length_a   1.000
_cell.length_b   1.000
_cell.length_c   1.000
_cell.angle_alpha   90.00
_cell.angle_beta   90.00
_cell.angle_gamma   90.00
#
_symmetry.space_group_name_H-M   'P 1'
#
loop_
_entity.id
_entity.type
_entity.pdbx_description
1 polymer ?
#
loop_
_entity_poly.entity_id
_entity_poly.type
_entity_poly.pdbx_seq_one_letter_code
_entity_poly.pdbx_strand_id
1 'polypeptide(L)'
;MQYIQVQQPETNHTYEPIIEKPTEIIPTCDDLLDIDELSQDNERLQNAIVPLIKKIKGWNDITEGSQLIVTRVSGALTNCVFFVEKRQVIDNGSPMKVVLRIYGKGADQFCSRDDELKWLKFLSPYGIGPLLLLIFGNGRFEKFLESTTLTTKEVKCSNTYIHVAKRMASLHNMVHLNPPERGTDPLLQPGNILRLTDGSDELVAVDFEYAGYNYRGFDIGNFFCEFMFDYHNPKPHVLHKDWYPKDVDKLKFLESYLSDDSNSPIPDDVLQKLVIECDAFALSSHVMWGLWGLIQSLQSNINFDYFEYAIQRLRLFRAQKNLIYKKIDLTFS
;
A
#
# COMPACT_ATOMS: atom_id res chain seq x y z
N MET A 1 35.25 4.23 1.12
CA MET A 1 33.90 3.85 1.59
C MET A 1 33.85 2.35 1.61
N GLN A 2 34.05 1.73 2.76
CA GLN A 2 33.83 0.29 2.94
C GLN A 2 32.33 0.09 3.17
N TYR A 3 31.72 -0.74 2.36
CA TYR A 3 30.35 -1.17 2.56
C TYR A 3 30.27 -1.97 3.86
N ILE A 4 29.52 -1.45 4.83
CA ILE A 4 29.20 -2.20 6.05
C ILE A 4 28.19 -3.28 5.63
N GLN A 5 28.65 -4.52 5.47
CA GLN A 5 27.78 -5.69 5.42
C GLN A 5 27.23 -5.90 6.82
N VAL A 6 26.00 -5.47 7.05
CA VAL A 6 25.24 -5.87 8.24
C VAL A 6 24.94 -7.36 8.04
N GLN A 7 25.68 -8.23 8.74
CA GLN A 7 25.32 -9.63 8.84
C GLN A 7 23.96 -9.72 9.52
N GLN A 8 22.97 -10.20 8.77
CA GLN A 8 21.69 -10.58 9.38
C GLN A 8 21.95 -11.77 10.32
N PRO A 9 21.32 -11.82 11.51
CA PRO A 9 21.39 -13.01 12.34
C PRO A 9 20.82 -14.18 11.53
N GLU A 10 21.61 -15.25 11.38
CA GLU A 10 21.15 -16.53 10.84
C GLU A 10 20.10 -17.10 11.80
N THR A 11 18.85 -16.76 11.59
CA THR A 11 17.75 -17.47 12.23
C THR A 11 17.48 -18.73 11.43
N ASN A 12 18.08 -19.83 11.87
CA ASN A 12 17.73 -21.20 11.45
C ASN A 12 16.34 -21.56 12.02
N HIS A 13 15.30 -20.90 11.57
CA HIS A 13 13.93 -21.34 11.77
C HIS A 13 13.35 -21.72 10.42
N THR A 14 13.25 -23.03 10.21
CA THR A 14 12.46 -23.64 9.13
C THR A 14 10.99 -23.34 9.40
N TYR A 15 10.54 -22.16 8.99
CA TYR A 15 9.13 -21.92 8.80
C TYR A 15 8.70 -22.67 7.54
N GLU A 16 8.04 -23.79 7.71
CA GLU A 16 7.21 -24.34 6.63
C GLU A 16 5.94 -23.49 6.59
N PRO A 17 5.72 -22.67 5.59
CA PRO A 17 4.45 -22.00 5.41
C PRO A 17 3.42 -23.05 5.02
N ILE A 18 2.58 -23.49 5.96
CA ILE A 18 1.36 -24.23 5.66
C ILE A 18 0.37 -23.22 5.07
N ILE A 19 0.65 -22.72 3.88
CA ILE A 19 -0.33 -22.01 3.08
C ILE A 19 -0.26 -22.66 1.70
N GLU A 20 -1.22 -23.53 1.44
CA GLU A 20 -1.48 -24.02 0.08
C GLU A 20 -1.65 -22.80 -0.82
N LYS A 21 -0.78 -22.68 -1.82
CA LYS A 21 -0.91 -21.62 -2.84
C LYS A 21 -2.31 -21.74 -3.43
N PRO A 22 -3.12 -20.69 -3.39
CA PRO A 22 -4.41 -20.73 -4.08
C PRO A 22 -4.13 -20.95 -5.57
N THR A 23 -4.60 -22.06 -6.10
CA THR A 23 -4.40 -22.50 -7.49
C THR A 23 -5.41 -21.90 -8.47
N GLU A 24 -6.19 -20.90 -8.05
CA GLU A 24 -7.13 -20.26 -8.97
C GLU A 24 -6.36 -19.37 -9.95
N ILE A 25 -6.37 -19.77 -11.21
CA ILE A 25 -5.81 -18.98 -12.31
C ILE A 25 -6.68 -17.72 -12.47
N ILE A 26 -6.08 -16.54 -12.29
CA ILE A 26 -6.76 -15.27 -12.49
C ILE A 26 -7.08 -15.14 -13.99
N PRO A 27 -8.36 -14.99 -14.41
CA PRO A 27 -8.70 -14.78 -15.80
C PRO A 27 -8.02 -13.52 -16.37
N THR A 28 -7.54 -13.60 -17.60
CA THR A 28 -6.92 -12.48 -18.33
C THR A 28 -7.53 -12.31 -19.70
N CYS A 29 -7.57 -11.08 -20.23
CA CYS A 29 -7.93 -10.78 -21.60
C CYS A 29 -7.30 -9.47 -22.09
N ASP A 30 -7.28 -9.26 -23.41
CA ASP A 30 -6.65 -8.09 -24.05
C ASP A 30 -7.63 -6.95 -24.31
N ASP A 31 -8.89 -7.08 -23.85
CA ASP A 31 -9.90 -6.04 -24.02
C ASP A 31 -9.45 -4.70 -23.40
N LEU A 32 -9.80 -3.59 -24.03
CA LEU A 32 -9.50 -2.23 -23.58
C LEU A 32 -10.78 -1.44 -23.34
N LEU A 33 -10.78 -0.61 -22.30
CA LEU A 33 -11.84 0.37 -22.04
C LEU A 33 -11.30 1.79 -22.27
N ASP A 34 -11.94 2.57 -23.16
CA ASP A 34 -11.59 3.99 -23.31
C ASP A 34 -12.23 4.82 -22.21
N ILE A 35 -11.43 5.14 -21.19
CA ILE A 35 -11.93 5.85 -20.02
C ILE A 35 -12.31 7.30 -20.34
N ASP A 36 -11.67 7.95 -21.32
CA ASP A 36 -11.98 9.33 -21.68
C ASP A 36 -13.40 9.42 -22.28
N GLU A 37 -13.79 8.40 -23.03
CA GLU A 37 -15.13 8.29 -23.61
C GLU A 37 -16.17 7.81 -22.59
N LEU A 38 -15.80 6.82 -21.74
CA LEU A 38 -16.74 6.10 -20.88
C LEU A 38 -16.95 6.77 -19.51
N SER A 39 -16.02 7.57 -19.02
CA SER A 39 -16.08 8.13 -17.66
C SER A 39 -17.21 9.15 -17.44
N GLN A 40 -17.75 9.71 -18.50
CA GLN A 40 -18.80 10.72 -18.47
C GLN A 40 -20.21 10.15 -18.73
N ASP A 41 -20.29 8.89 -19.20
CA ASP A 41 -21.54 8.23 -19.53
C ASP A 41 -21.64 6.89 -18.82
N ASN A 42 -22.40 6.87 -17.74
CA ASN A 42 -22.52 5.70 -16.86
C ASN A 42 -23.20 4.51 -17.58
N GLU A 43 -24.15 4.76 -18.46
CA GLU A 43 -24.84 3.71 -19.21
C GLU A 43 -23.88 3.06 -20.25
N ARG A 44 -23.08 3.85 -20.93
CA ARG A 44 -22.05 3.35 -21.84
C ARG A 44 -21.01 2.53 -21.08
N LEU A 45 -20.55 3.00 -19.93
CA LEU A 45 -19.60 2.25 -19.08
C LEU A 45 -20.21 0.93 -18.62
N GLN A 46 -21.46 0.94 -18.12
CA GLN A 46 -22.17 -0.28 -17.73
C GLN A 46 -22.21 -1.32 -18.86
N ASN A 47 -22.57 -0.90 -20.08
CA ASN A 47 -22.61 -1.80 -21.23
C ASN A 47 -21.22 -2.28 -21.66
N ALA A 48 -20.21 -1.41 -21.62
CA ALA A 48 -18.83 -1.75 -22.01
C ALA A 48 -18.18 -2.78 -21.07
N ILE A 49 -18.54 -2.80 -19.79
CA ILE A 49 -17.96 -3.75 -18.83
C ILE A 49 -18.66 -5.11 -18.81
N VAL A 50 -19.85 -5.27 -19.41
CA VAL A 50 -20.59 -6.55 -19.42
C VAL A 50 -19.74 -7.71 -19.98
N PRO A 51 -19.05 -7.60 -21.13
CA PRO A 51 -18.22 -8.69 -21.63
C PRO A 51 -17.07 -9.09 -20.71
N LEU A 52 -16.55 -8.14 -19.94
CA LEU A 52 -15.46 -8.35 -19.01
C LEU A 52 -15.97 -9.02 -17.72
N ILE A 53 -16.99 -8.45 -17.10
CA ILE A 53 -17.47 -8.90 -15.79
C ILE A 53 -18.02 -10.32 -15.84
N LYS A 54 -18.57 -10.77 -16.97
CA LYS A 54 -19.00 -12.16 -17.21
C LYS A 54 -17.88 -13.19 -17.06
N LYS A 55 -16.63 -12.79 -17.23
CA LYS A 55 -15.46 -13.66 -17.06
C LYS A 55 -15.14 -13.90 -15.59
N ILE A 56 -15.73 -13.12 -14.68
CA ILE A 56 -15.59 -13.29 -13.24
C ILE A 56 -16.55 -14.38 -12.74
N LYS A 57 -16.03 -15.30 -11.95
CA LYS A 57 -16.83 -16.37 -11.35
C LYS A 57 -18.02 -15.81 -10.57
N GLY A 58 -19.21 -16.26 -10.89
CA GLY A 58 -20.46 -15.82 -10.27
C GLY A 58 -21.06 -14.53 -10.86
N TRP A 59 -20.51 -14.00 -11.98
CA TRP A 59 -21.05 -12.85 -12.71
C TRP A 59 -21.48 -13.18 -14.14
N ASN A 60 -21.49 -14.45 -14.49
CA ASN A 60 -21.89 -14.94 -15.84
C ASN A 60 -23.38 -14.76 -16.16
N ASP A 61 -24.20 -14.47 -15.15
CA ASP A 61 -25.62 -14.15 -15.24
C ASP A 61 -25.90 -12.72 -15.74
N ILE A 62 -24.91 -11.83 -15.72
CA ILE A 62 -25.04 -10.46 -16.21
C ILE A 62 -25.04 -10.48 -17.73
N THR A 63 -26.14 -10.03 -18.36
CA THR A 63 -26.32 -10.02 -19.83
C THR A 63 -26.36 -8.61 -20.42
N GLU A 64 -26.71 -7.60 -19.61
CA GLU A 64 -26.87 -6.21 -20.05
C GLU A 64 -26.42 -5.23 -18.94
N GLY A 65 -26.00 -4.01 -19.33
CA GLY A 65 -25.49 -3.00 -18.41
C GLY A 65 -26.51 -2.51 -17.38
N SER A 66 -27.81 -2.56 -17.74
CA SER A 66 -28.91 -2.17 -16.84
C SER A 66 -29.01 -3.02 -15.54
N GLN A 67 -28.40 -4.22 -15.53
CA GLN A 67 -28.30 -5.08 -14.35
C GLN A 67 -27.20 -4.65 -13.37
N LEU A 68 -26.39 -3.66 -13.74
CA LEU A 68 -25.28 -3.15 -12.96
C LEU A 68 -25.59 -1.79 -12.36
N ILE A 69 -25.03 -1.53 -11.18
CA ILE A 69 -24.88 -0.20 -10.59
C ILE A 69 -23.38 0.10 -10.60
N VAL A 70 -22.99 1.18 -11.27
CA VAL A 70 -21.59 1.61 -11.34
C VAL A 70 -21.47 2.95 -10.67
N THR A 71 -20.60 3.04 -9.65
CA THR A 71 -20.38 4.26 -8.87
C THR A 71 -18.91 4.63 -8.90
N ARG A 72 -18.59 5.83 -9.39
CA ARG A 72 -17.21 6.32 -9.41
C ARG A 72 -16.72 6.62 -8.00
N VAL A 73 -15.51 6.16 -7.67
CA VAL A 73 -14.83 6.48 -6.42
C VAL A 73 -14.02 7.76 -6.61
N SER A 74 -14.24 8.76 -5.76
CA SER A 74 -13.48 10.02 -5.78
C SER A 74 -12.10 9.85 -5.16
N GLY A 75 -11.10 10.61 -5.62
CA GLY A 75 -9.77 10.69 -5.00
C GLY A 75 -8.69 9.77 -5.59
N ALA A 76 -9.00 8.98 -6.61
CA ALA A 76 -7.96 8.22 -7.32
C ALA A 76 -7.14 9.16 -8.21
N LEU A 77 -5.82 9.18 -8.01
CA LEU A 77 -4.90 10.14 -8.64
C LEU A 77 -4.47 9.70 -10.04
N THR A 78 -4.17 8.43 -10.22
CA THR A 78 -3.56 7.84 -11.42
C THR A 78 -4.49 6.89 -12.14
N ASN A 79 -5.56 6.45 -11.50
CA ASN A 79 -6.51 5.45 -11.98
C ASN A 79 -7.94 5.95 -11.85
N CYS A 80 -8.82 5.48 -12.73
CA CYS A 80 -10.27 5.61 -12.52
C CYS A 80 -10.78 4.37 -11.80
N VAL A 81 -11.32 4.57 -10.59
CA VAL A 81 -11.84 3.50 -9.74
C VAL A 81 -13.35 3.59 -9.66
N PHE A 82 -14.01 2.45 -9.83
CA PHE A 82 -15.46 2.32 -9.75
C PHE A 82 -15.84 1.14 -8.86
N PHE A 83 -16.91 1.31 -8.08
CA PHE A 83 -17.62 0.19 -7.51
C PHE A 83 -18.65 -0.30 -8.52
N VAL A 84 -18.69 -1.60 -8.74
CA VAL A 84 -19.65 -2.26 -9.62
C VAL A 84 -20.43 -3.26 -8.79
N GLU A 85 -21.76 -3.09 -8.75
CA GLU A 85 -22.67 -3.88 -7.94
C GLU A 85 -23.75 -4.51 -8.84
N LYS A 86 -24.22 -5.71 -8.50
CA LYS A 86 -25.42 -6.29 -9.11
C LYS A 86 -26.66 -5.57 -8.60
N ARG A 87 -27.53 -5.14 -9.51
CA ARG A 87 -28.80 -4.48 -9.16
C ARG A 87 -29.81 -5.43 -8.50
N GLN A 88 -29.81 -6.70 -8.90
CA GLN A 88 -30.65 -7.73 -8.33
C GLN A 88 -29.79 -8.80 -7.66
N VAL A 89 -30.15 -9.13 -6.43
CA VAL A 89 -29.45 -10.12 -5.62
C VAL A 89 -30.06 -11.49 -5.91
N ILE A 90 -29.31 -12.35 -6.60
CA ILE A 90 -29.55 -13.80 -6.54
C ILE A 90 -28.54 -14.33 -5.55
N ASP A 91 -28.98 -14.76 -4.39
CA ASP A 91 -28.11 -15.31 -3.35
C ASP A 91 -27.57 -16.68 -3.79
N ASN A 92 -26.46 -16.63 -4.52
CA ASN A 92 -25.73 -17.81 -4.99
C ASN A 92 -24.31 -17.88 -4.41
N GLY A 93 -24.05 -17.11 -3.33
CA GLY A 93 -22.73 -17.03 -2.70
C GLY A 93 -21.67 -16.25 -3.52
N SER A 94 -22.06 -15.61 -4.63
CA SER A 94 -21.14 -14.81 -5.45
C SER A 94 -20.98 -13.41 -4.87
N PRO A 95 -19.80 -12.77 -5.06
CA PRO A 95 -19.63 -11.38 -4.63
C PRO A 95 -20.65 -10.49 -5.34
N MET A 96 -21.38 -9.70 -4.57
CA MET A 96 -22.42 -8.78 -5.05
C MET A 96 -21.84 -7.47 -5.55
N LYS A 97 -20.62 -7.18 -5.12
CA LYS A 97 -19.88 -5.93 -5.39
C LYS A 97 -18.42 -6.24 -5.69
N VAL A 98 -17.87 -5.55 -6.66
CA VAL A 98 -16.47 -5.63 -7.05
C VAL A 98 -15.91 -4.23 -7.29
N VAL A 99 -14.59 -4.10 -7.26
CA VAL A 99 -13.89 -2.88 -7.62
C VAL A 99 -13.38 -3.02 -9.05
N LEU A 100 -13.73 -2.08 -9.91
CA LEU A 100 -13.16 -1.91 -11.24
C LEU A 100 -12.12 -0.78 -11.18
N ARG A 101 -10.90 -1.08 -11.60
CA ARG A 101 -9.84 -0.10 -11.73
C ARG A 101 -9.40 -0.04 -13.19
N ILE A 102 -9.51 1.14 -13.80
CA ILE A 102 -9.08 1.40 -15.19
C ILE A 102 -7.90 2.36 -15.13
N TYR A 103 -6.81 2.00 -15.80
CA TYR A 103 -5.58 2.79 -15.79
C TYR A 103 -5.72 4.03 -16.65
N GLY A 104 -5.35 5.19 -16.09
CA GLY A 104 -5.32 6.46 -16.82
C GLY A 104 -4.16 6.53 -17.81
N LYS A 105 -4.33 7.33 -18.87
CA LYS A 105 -3.25 7.62 -19.83
C LYS A 105 -2.13 8.40 -19.15
N GLY A 106 -0.88 7.98 -19.34
CA GLY A 106 0.31 8.70 -18.82
C GLY A 106 0.74 8.37 -17.39
N ALA A 107 -0.01 7.53 -16.66
CA ALA A 107 0.41 7.09 -15.33
C ALA A 107 1.66 6.18 -15.36
N ASP A 108 1.99 5.60 -16.52
CA ASP A 108 3.15 4.72 -16.72
C ASP A 108 4.51 5.43 -16.64
N GLN A 109 4.52 6.77 -16.56
CA GLN A 109 5.76 7.54 -16.49
C GLN A 109 6.49 7.40 -15.14
N PHE A 110 5.78 7.03 -14.07
CA PHE A 110 6.32 6.98 -12.71
C PHE A 110 6.17 5.61 -12.04
N CYS A 111 5.24 4.78 -12.52
CA CYS A 111 4.93 3.49 -11.92
C CYS A 111 4.79 2.44 -13.01
N SER A 112 5.50 1.33 -12.87
CA SER A 112 5.35 0.18 -13.76
C SER A 112 4.06 -0.56 -13.41
N ARG A 113 3.08 -0.54 -14.32
CA ARG A 113 1.83 -1.32 -14.17
C ARG A 113 2.07 -2.81 -14.04
N ASP A 114 3.04 -3.30 -14.80
CA ASP A 114 3.42 -4.71 -14.77
C ASP A 114 3.97 -5.10 -13.41
N ASP A 115 4.74 -4.22 -12.77
CA ASP A 115 5.30 -4.49 -11.44
C ASP A 115 4.22 -4.41 -10.38
N GLU A 116 3.32 -3.42 -10.42
CA GLU A 116 2.14 -3.37 -9.55
C GLU A 116 1.30 -4.67 -9.63
N LEU A 117 1.02 -5.14 -10.86
CA LEU A 117 0.26 -6.37 -11.08
C LEU A 117 1.02 -7.62 -10.60
N LYS A 118 2.35 -7.68 -10.76
CA LYS A 118 3.17 -8.78 -10.23
C LYS A 118 3.06 -8.85 -8.72
N TRP A 119 3.23 -7.71 -8.03
CA TRP A 119 3.08 -7.64 -6.58
C TRP A 119 1.69 -8.06 -6.13
N LEU A 120 0.66 -7.52 -6.76
CA LEU A 120 -0.72 -7.82 -6.38
C LEU A 120 -1.05 -9.30 -6.62
N LYS A 121 -0.61 -9.90 -7.74
CA LYS A 121 -0.73 -11.33 -8.01
C LYS A 121 -0.03 -12.19 -6.95
N PHE A 122 1.12 -11.71 -6.47
CA PHE A 122 1.89 -12.41 -5.46
C PHE A 122 1.27 -12.31 -4.07
N LEU A 123 0.82 -11.12 -3.66
CA LEU A 123 0.39 -10.82 -2.29
C LEU A 123 -1.09 -11.13 -2.01
N SER A 124 -1.96 -10.96 -3.02
CA SER A 124 -3.41 -11.11 -2.83
C SER A 124 -3.85 -12.50 -2.38
N PRO A 125 -3.22 -13.62 -2.81
CA PRO A 125 -3.57 -14.94 -2.31
C PRO A 125 -3.32 -15.16 -0.81
N TYR A 126 -2.47 -14.34 -0.22
CA TYR A 126 -2.12 -14.41 1.21
C TYR A 126 -2.90 -13.38 2.07
N GLY A 127 -3.92 -12.75 1.51
CA GLY A 127 -4.69 -11.71 2.20
C GLY A 127 -3.95 -10.40 2.42
N ILE A 128 -2.80 -10.23 1.74
CA ILE A 128 -2.06 -8.97 1.70
C ILE A 128 -2.43 -8.29 0.37
N GLY A 129 -3.42 -7.43 0.41
CA GLY A 129 -3.98 -6.80 -0.77
C GLY A 129 -5.31 -7.40 -1.24
N PRO A 130 -6.07 -6.68 -2.07
CA PRO A 130 -7.33 -7.14 -2.58
C PRO A 130 -7.15 -8.32 -3.56
N LEU A 131 -8.05 -9.29 -3.48
CA LEU A 131 -8.02 -10.44 -4.39
C LEU A 131 -8.35 -9.99 -5.82
N LEU A 132 -7.47 -10.35 -6.78
CA LEU A 132 -7.69 -10.12 -8.19
C LEU A 132 -8.74 -11.09 -8.75
N LEU A 133 -9.74 -10.56 -9.45
CA LEU A 133 -10.83 -11.35 -10.03
C LEU A 133 -10.71 -11.46 -11.56
N LEU A 134 -10.20 -10.42 -12.22
CA LEU A 134 -9.96 -10.40 -13.66
C LEU A 134 -8.91 -9.32 -13.97
N ILE A 135 -8.02 -9.59 -14.92
CA ILE A 135 -7.10 -8.62 -15.51
C ILE A 135 -7.44 -8.46 -16.98
N PHE A 136 -7.53 -7.19 -17.46
CA PHE A 136 -7.75 -6.89 -18.85
C PHE A 136 -6.74 -5.83 -19.33
N GLY A 137 -6.67 -5.56 -20.62
CA GLY A 137 -5.57 -4.83 -21.25
C GLY A 137 -5.17 -3.51 -20.61
N ASN A 138 -6.13 -2.71 -20.11
CA ASN A 138 -5.83 -1.46 -19.38
C ASN A 138 -6.54 -1.35 -18.03
N GLY A 139 -6.74 -2.48 -17.33
CA GLY A 139 -7.36 -2.45 -16.01
C GLY A 139 -7.52 -3.81 -15.36
N ARG A 140 -8.24 -3.83 -14.25
CA ARG A 140 -8.50 -5.03 -13.47
C ARG A 140 -9.79 -4.93 -12.66
N PHE A 141 -10.35 -6.08 -12.31
CA PHE A 141 -11.37 -6.21 -11.28
C PHE A 141 -10.78 -6.83 -10.02
N GLU A 142 -11.11 -6.25 -8.89
CA GLU A 142 -10.69 -6.68 -7.55
C GLU A 142 -11.90 -7.03 -6.69
N LYS A 143 -11.73 -7.94 -5.73
CA LYS A 143 -12.74 -8.20 -4.72
C LYS A 143 -12.99 -6.92 -3.92
N PHE A 144 -14.27 -6.54 -3.78
CA PHE A 144 -14.64 -5.46 -2.89
C PHE A 144 -14.43 -5.89 -1.43
N LEU A 145 -13.83 -5.01 -0.64
CA LEU A 145 -13.62 -5.21 0.78
C LEU A 145 -14.52 -4.24 1.55
N GLU A 146 -15.41 -4.78 2.37
CA GLU A 146 -16.16 -3.97 3.32
C GLU A 146 -15.19 -3.42 4.35
N SER A 147 -14.87 -2.14 4.23
CA SER A 147 -13.75 -1.56 4.96
C SER A 147 -13.86 -0.04 5.09
N THR A 148 -13.08 0.50 6.01
CA THR A 148 -12.81 1.93 6.14
C THR A 148 -11.32 2.19 6.01
N THR A 149 -10.94 3.28 5.36
CA THR A 149 -9.55 3.73 5.28
C THR A 149 -9.09 4.27 6.63
N LEU A 150 -7.88 3.91 7.06
CA LEU A 150 -7.32 4.45 8.29
C LEU A 150 -7.04 5.95 8.15
N THR A 151 -7.43 6.68 9.18
CA THR A 151 -7.09 8.10 9.34
C THR A 151 -5.75 8.25 10.06
N THR A 152 -5.08 9.38 9.88
CA THR A 152 -3.85 9.71 10.63
C THR A 152 -4.06 9.66 12.15
N LYS A 153 -5.25 10.00 12.63
CA LYS A 153 -5.57 9.92 14.06
C LYS A 153 -5.62 8.48 14.56
N GLU A 154 -6.21 7.57 13.79
CA GLU A 154 -6.29 6.15 14.14
C GLU A 154 -4.92 5.50 14.12
N VAL A 155 -4.10 5.81 13.11
CA VAL A 155 -2.74 5.29 13.00
C VAL A 155 -1.87 5.65 14.20
N LYS A 156 -2.11 6.79 14.85
CA LYS A 156 -1.40 7.21 16.09
C LYS A 156 -1.85 6.46 17.34
N CYS A 157 -2.95 5.73 17.30
CA CYS A 157 -3.41 4.91 18.42
C CYS A 157 -2.54 3.65 18.54
N SER A 158 -2.07 3.33 19.76
CA SER A 158 -1.16 2.20 19.99
C SER A 158 -1.71 0.86 19.48
N ASN A 159 -2.98 0.57 19.70
CA ASN A 159 -3.61 -0.65 19.20
C ASN A 159 -3.53 -0.75 17.67
N THR A 160 -3.75 0.37 16.95
CA THR A 160 -3.73 0.39 15.49
C THR A 160 -2.30 0.23 14.96
N TYR A 161 -1.33 1.01 15.45
CA TYR A 161 0.03 0.89 14.90
C TYR A 161 0.72 -0.44 15.25
N ILE A 162 0.34 -1.10 16.35
CA ILE A 162 0.76 -2.47 16.66
C ILE A 162 0.24 -3.46 15.61
N HIS A 163 -1.03 -3.35 15.19
CA HIS A 163 -1.57 -4.18 14.11
C HIS A 163 -0.87 -3.90 12.77
N VAL A 164 -0.59 -2.62 12.46
CA VAL A 164 0.18 -2.27 11.26
C VAL A 164 1.58 -2.87 11.30
N ALA A 165 2.26 -2.82 12.45
CA ALA A 165 3.58 -3.43 12.63
C ALA A 165 3.57 -4.92 12.30
N LYS A 166 2.60 -5.66 12.82
CA LYS A 166 2.44 -7.10 12.55
C LYS A 166 2.15 -7.37 11.07
N ARG A 167 1.33 -6.53 10.42
CA ARG A 167 1.05 -6.65 8.97
C ARG A 167 2.29 -6.38 8.12
N MET A 168 3.08 -5.36 8.47
CA MET A 168 4.37 -5.09 7.82
C MET A 168 5.35 -6.25 8.01
N ALA A 169 5.43 -6.82 9.22
CA ALA A 169 6.24 -8.00 9.47
C ALA A 169 5.82 -9.19 8.61
N SER A 170 4.53 -9.47 8.52
CA SER A 170 3.99 -10.54 7.68
C SER A 170 4.34 -10.33 6.21
N LEU A 171 4.21 -9.09 5.69
CA LEU A 171 4.58 -8.73 4.34
C LEU A 171 6.08 -8.93 4.09
N HIS A 172 6.93 -8.37 4.94
CA HIS A 172 8.38 -8.46 4.78
C HIS A 172 8.89 -9.91 4.89
N ASN A 173 8.35 -10.70 5.80
CA ASN A 173 8.69 -12.13 5.91
C ASN A 173 8.25 -12.92 4.69
N MET A 174 7.10 -12.60 4.10
CA MET A 174 6.61 -13.28 2.91
C MET A 174 7.46 -12.99 1.68
N VAL A 175 7.90 -11.73 1.53
CA VAL A 175 8.80 -11.32 0.45
C VAL A 175 10.16 -12.02 0.57
N HIS A 176 10.67 -12.22 1.80
CA HIS A 176 11.89 -12.98 2.03
C HIS A 176 11.80 -14.45 1.65
N LEU A 177 10.64 -15.08 1.88
CA LEU A 177 10.44 -16.51 1.60
C LEU A 177 10.26 -16.81 0.11
N ASN A 178 9.75 -15.86 -0.68
CA ASN A 178 9.50 -16.01 -2.10
C ASN A 178 9.94 -14.75 -2.86
N PRO A 179 11.26 -14.49 -2.97
CA PRO A 179 11.72 -13.31 -3.69
C PRO A 179 11.27 -13.41 -5.16
N PRO A 180 10.40 -12.50 -5.64
CA PRO A 180 10.18 -12.36 -7.06
C PRO A 180 11.51 -11.92 -7.70
N GLU A 181 11.76 -12.33 -8.93
CA GLU A 181 12.97 -11.94 -9.65
C GLU A 181 13.05 -10.41 -9.77
N ARG A 182 13.82 -9.77 -8.88
CA ARG A 182 14.07 -8.32 -8.79
C ARG A 182 12.82 -7.46 -8.81
N GLY A 183 12.33 -7.12 -7.69
CA GLY A 183 11.21 -6.18 -7.48
C GLY A 183 11.45 -5.34 -6.23
N THR A 184 10.58 -4.50 -5.86
CA THR A 184 10.65 -3.41 -4.92
C THR A 184 9.54 -3.49 -3.85
N ASP A 185 9.68 -3.06 -2.58
CA ASP A 185 8.71 -3.18 -1.45
C ASP A 185 7.55 -2.17 -1.52
N PRO A 186 6.31 -2.52 -1.10
CA PRO A 186 5.21 -1.56 -1.05
C PRO A 186 5.44 -0.48 0.00
N LEU A 187 5.26 0.78 -0.40
CA LEU A 187 5.28 1.92 0.52
C LEU A 187 3.92 2.05 1.23
N LEU A 188 3.86 1.63 2.50
CA LEU A 188 2.64 1.76 3.29
C LEU A 188 2.45 3.19 3.80
N GLN A 189 1.31 3.80 3.46
CA GLN A 189 0.81 5.04 4.04
C GLN A 189 -0.59 4.80 4.63
N PRO A 190 -1.05 5.61 5.62
CA PRO A 190 -2.33 5.40 6.28
C PRO A 190 -3.50 5.29 5.31
N GLY A 191 -3.51 6.12 4.25
CA GLY A 191 -4.53 6.10 3.21
C GLY A 191 -4.60 4.79 2.40
N ASN A 192 -3.53 3.99 2.41
CA ASN A 192 -3.43 2.71 1.71
C ASN A 192 -3.62 1.51 2.65
N ILE A 193 -4.09 1.74 3.88
CA ILE A 193 -4.42 0.67 4.83
C ILE A 193 -5.91 0.70 5.10
N LEU A 194 -6.60 -0.36 4.73
CA LEU A 194 -8.02 -0.57 4.97
C LEU A 194 -8.20 -1.41 6.23
N ARG A 195 -9.12 -1.00 7.10
CA ARG A 195 -9.62 -1.79 8.21
C ARG A 195 -10.90 -2.46 7.78
N LEU A 196 -10.95 -3.79 7.83
CA LEU A 196 -12.16 -4.53 7.48
C LEU A 196 -13.27 -4.26 8.52
N THR A 197 -14.51 -4.18 8.03
CA THR A 197 -15.72 -3.96 8.85
C THR A 197 -16.59 -5.21 8.95
N ASP A 198 -16.04 -6.37 8.58
CA ASP A 198 -16.68 -7.68 8.64
C ASP A 198 -16.64 -8.32 10.05
N GLY A 199 -16.12 -7.62 11.04
CA GLY A 199 -15.96 -8.07 12.41
C GLY A 199 -14.59 -8.70 12.73
N SER A 200 -13.72 -8.88 11.74
CA SER A 200 -12.36 -9.41 11.94
C SER A 200 -11.39 -8.37 12.50
N ASP A 201 -11.64 -7.08 12.29
CA ASP A 201 -10.73 -5.94 12.58
C ASP A 201 -9.37 -6.07 11.86
N GLU A 202 -9.32 -6.88 10.79
CA GLU A 202 -8.11 -7.07 10.00
C GLU A 202 -7.73 -5.82 9.19
N LEU A 203 -6.42 -5.66 8.96
CA LEU A 203 -5.87 -4.61 8.13
C LEU A 203 -5.40 -5.19 6.79
N VAL A 204 -5.80 -4.55 5.69
CA VAL A 204 -5.42 -4.93 4.32
C VAL A 204 -4.73 -3.75 3.67
N ALA A 205 -3.53 -3.98 3.11
CA ALA A 205 -2.84 -2.98 2.31
C ALA A 205 -3.44 -2.90 0.91
N VAL A 206 -3.54 -1.69 0.38
CA VAL A 206 -3.99 -1.42 -1.00
C VAL A 206 -3.01 -0.46 -1.65
N ASP A 207 -3.07 -0.37 -2.98
CA ASP A 207 -2.26 0.56 -3.77
C ASP A 207 -0.75 0.25 -3.73
N PHE A 208 -0.36 -0.73 -4.54
CA PHE A 208 1.02 -1.20 -4.67
C PHE A 208 1.77 -0.51 -5.81
N GLU A 209 1.35 0.68 -6.26
CA GLU A 209 1.92 1.33 -7.45
C GLU A 209 3.39 1.78 -7.26
N TYR A 210 3.80 2.03 -6.01
CA TYR A 210 5.19 2.31 -5.65
C TYR A 210 5.88 1.13 -4.95
N ALA A 211 5.26 -0.06 -5.04
CA ALA A 211 5.81 -1.23 -4.39
C ALA A 211 7.14 -1.65 -4.99
N GLY A 212 8.10 -1.92 -4.13
CA GLY A 212 9.44 -2.15 -4.53
C GLY A 212 10.31 -2.89 -3.50
N TYR A 213 11.34 -3.74 -3.90
CA TYR A 213 12.35 -4.22 -2.95
C TYR A 213 13.14 -3.07 -2.36
N ASN A 214 13.10 -2.97 -1.03
CA ASN A 214 13.82 -1.96 -0.30
C ASN A 214 14.28 -2.54 1.05
N TYR A 215 15.03 -1.78 1.80
CA TYR A 215 15.33 -2.14 3.18
C TYR A 215 14.10 -1.92 4.07
N ARG A 216 13.79 -2.86 4.96
CA ARG A 216 12.67 -2.76 5.91
C ARG A 216 12.63 -1.42 6.66
N GLY A 217 13.81 -0.86 6.97
CA GLY A 217 13.92 0.44 7.62
C GLY A 217 13.32 1.58 6.81
N PHE A 218 13.28 1.47 5.47
CA PHE A 218 12.66 2.46 4.61
C PHE A 218 11.14 2.46 4.78
N ASP A 219 10.48 1.30 4.72
CA ASP A 219 9.04 1.19 4.89
C ASP A 219 8.60 1.67 6.28
N ILE A 220 9.30 1.20 7.33
CA ILE A 220 8.99 1.58 8.70
C ILE A 220 9.26 3.08 8.91
N GLY A 221 10.40 3.57 8.45
CA GLY A 221 10.76 4.99 8.52
C GLY A 221 9.80 5.88 7.74
N ASN A 222 9.35 5.43 6.56
CA ASN A 222 8.32 6.11 5.78
C ASN A 222 6.99 6.14 6.54
N PHE A 223 6.55 5.00 7.07
CA PHE A 223 5.34 4.93 7.87
C PHE A 223 5.37 5.89 9.08
N PHE A 224 6.50 6.02 9.77
CA PHE A 224 6.67 7.01 10.83
C PHE A 224 6.60 8.45 10.31
N CYS A 225 7.09 8.73 9.11
CA CYS A 225 6.96 10.03 8.47
C CYS A 225 5.50 10.39 8.18
N GLU A 226 4.67 9.42 7.83
CA GLU A 226 3.25 9.64 7.52
C GLU A 226 2.42 10.08 8.74
N PHE A 227 2.89 9.85 9.97
CA PHE A 227 2.28 10.42 11.17
C PHE A 227 2.27 11.95 11.16
N MET A 228 3.19 12.59 10.42
CA MET A 228 3.31 14.04 10.35
C MET A 228 2.32 14.73 9.42
N PHE A 229 1.49 13.95 8.69
CA PHE A 229 0.52 14.51 7.75
C PHE A 229 -0.91 14.13 8.13
N ASP A 230 -1.85 14.99 7.78
CA ASP A 230 -3.28 14.71 7.82
C ASP A 230 -3.89 15.08 6.46
N TYR A 231 -4.02 14.07 5.62
CA TYR A 231 -4.55 14.24 4.26
C TYR A 231 -6.05 14.58 4.20
N HIS A 232 -6.75 14.48 5.32
CA HIS A 232 -8.16 14.90 5.46
C HIS A 232 -8.31 16.34 5.95
N ASN A 233 -7.20 17.02 6.25
CA ASN A 233 -7.18 18.43 6.67
C ASN A 233 -7.40 19.36 5.46
N PRO A 234 -7.99 20.57 5.63
CA PRO A 234 -8.05 21.58 4.58
C PRO A 234 -6.70 21.98 3.97
N LYS A 235 -5.60 21.71 4.67
CA LYS A 235 -4.23 21.89 4.21
C LYS A 235 -3.47 20.57 4.29
N PRO A 236 -3.74 19.59 3.41
CA PRO A 236 -3.21 18.23 3.52
C PRO A 236 -1.70 18.13 3.30
N HIS A 237 -1.10 19.14 2.66
CA HIS A 237 0.34 19.24 2.40
C HIS A 237 1.17 19.71 3.61
N VAL A 238 0.52 20.16 4.69
CA VAL A 238 1.26 20.71 5.84
C VAL A 238 1.87 19.62 6.70
N LEU A 239 3.18 19.70 6.90
CA LEU A 239 3.95 18.81 7.73
C LEU A 239 3.95 19.27 9.21
N HIS A 240 3.49 18.41 10.10
CA HIS A 240 3.47 18.62 11.54
C HIS A 240 4.61 17.84 12.21
N LYS A 241 5.82 18.43 12.26
CA LYS A 241 7.04 17.76 12.77
C LYS A 241 6.90 17.17 14.18
N ASP A 242 6.09 17.79 15.03
CA ASP A 242 5.88 17.39 16.41
C ASP A 242 4.96 16.14 16.53
N TRP A 243 4.40 15.68 15.41
CA TRP A 243 3.62 14.45 15.33
C TRP A 243 4.46 13.22 15.01
N TYR A 244 5.74 13.39 14.66
CA TYR A 244 6.63 12.25 14.48
C TYR A 244 6.63 11.38 15.74
N PRO A 245 6.57 10.03 15.64
CA PRO A 245 6.43 9.19 16.81
C PRO A 245 7.62 9.33 17.75
N LYS A 246 7.35 9.33 19.06
CA LYS A 246 8.37 9.36 20.09
C LYS A 246 9.06 7.98 20.18
N ASP A 247 10.25 7.94 20.77
CA ASP A 247 11.01 6.68 20.88
C ASP A 247 10.20 5.58 21.60
N VAL A 248 9.36 5.94 22.59
CA VAL A 248 8.49 4.97 23.27
C VAL A 248 7.46 4.34 22.31
N ASP A 249 6.92 5.09 21.37
CA ASP A 249 5.96 4.58 20.40
C ASP A 249 6.68 3.77 19.31
N LYS A 250 7.84 4.24 18.85
CA LYS A 250 8.70 3.51 17.91
C LYS A 250 9.11 2.15 18.49
N LEU A 251 9.54 2.11 19.75
CA LEU A 251 9.92 0.86 20.43
C LEU A 251 8.76 -0.13 20.49
N LYS A 252 7.56 0.30 20.88
CA LYS A 252 6.37 -0.56 20.90
C LYS A 252 6.01 -1.09 19.50
N PHE A 253 6.12 -0.24 18.48
CA PHE A 253 5.91 -0.65 17.09
C PHE A 253 6.92 -1.72 16.69
N LEU A 254 8.21 -1.48 16.93
CA LEU A 254 9.30 -2.36 16.53
C LEU A 254 9.33 -3.67 17.32
N GLU A 255 8.97 -3.63 18.61
CA GLU A 255 8.75 -4.83 19.40
C GLU A 255 7.66 -5.71 18.79
N SER A 256 6.52 -5.10 18.39
CA SER A 256 5.43 -5.82 17.73
C SER A 256 5.79 -6.28 16.32
N TYR A 257 6.64 -5.56 15.60
CA TYR A 257 7.15 -5.93 14.30
C TYR A 257 8.09 -7.13 14.37
N LEU A 258 8.93 -7.22 15.39
CA LEU A 258 9.90 -8.31 15.57
C LEU A 258 9.34 -9.49 16.39
N SER A 259 8.16 -9.32 17.03
CA SER A 259 7.57 -10.40 17.83
C SER A 259 7.19 -11.58 16.94
N ASP A 260 7.59 -12.77 17.37
CA ASP A 260 7.19 -14.05 16.81
C ASP A 260 6.30 -14.82 17.79
N ASP A 261 5.88 -16.01 17.39
CA ASP A 261 5.05 -16.89 18.23
C ASP A 261 5.77 -17.44 19.47
N SER A 262 7.10 -17.26 19.56
CA SER A 262 7.92 -17.76 20.69
C SER A 262 7.76 -16.94 21.97
N ASN A 263 7.18 -15.73 21.87
CA ASN A 263 7.09 -14.77 22.98
C ASN A 263 8.44 -14.48 23.68
N SER A 264 9.55 -14.70 23.00
CA SER A 264 10.87 -14.40 23.55
C SER A 264 11.10 -12.90 23.63
N PRO A 265 11.63 -12.38 24.75
CA PRO A 265 11.88 -10.95 24.85
C PRO A 265 12.96 -10.53 23.83
N ILE A 266 12.70 -9.46 23.11
CA ILE A 266 13.63 -8.90 22.14
C ILE A 266 14.68 -8.08 22.91
N PRO A 267 15.99 -8.30 22.67
CA PRO A 267 17.03 -7.54 23.35
C PRO A 267 16.93 -6.03 23.08
N ASP A 268 17.10 -5.22 24.13
CA ASP A 268 16.99 -3.75 24.05
C ASP A 268 17.94 -3.14 23.00
N ASP A 269 19.15 -3.68 22.87
CA ASP A 269 20.14 -3.18 21.91
C ASP A 269 19.70 -3.42 20.47
N VAL A 270 18.98 -4.52 20.18
CA VAL A 270 18.38 -4.81 18.86
C VAL A 270 17.31 -3.78 18.55
N LEU A 271 16.42 -3.51 19.50
CA LEU A 271 15.37 -2.51 19.34
C LEU A 271 15.94 -1.10 19.11
N GLN A 272 16.94 -0.70 19.91
CA GLN A 272 17.59 0.61 19.79
C GLN A 272 18.29 0.77 18.42
N LYS A 273 19.00 -0.24 17.96
CA LYS A 273 19.62 -0.25 16.63
C LYS A 273 18.58 -0.10 15.53
N LEU A 274 17.45 -0.79 15.64
CA LEU A 274 16.38 -0.71 14.65
C LEU A 274 15.67 0.66 14.66
N VAL A 275 15.52 1.31 15.83
CA VAL A 275 15.03 2.71 15.90
C VAL A 275 15.94 3.63 15.10
N ILE A 276 17.26 3.50 15.24
CA ILE A 276 18.23 4.33 14.53
C ILE A 276 18.21 4.01 13.03
N GLU A 277 18.08 2.73 12.65
CA GLU A 277 17.89 2.31 11.25
C GLU A 277 16.66 3.00 10.64
N CYS A 278 15.51 2.93 11.31
CA CYS A 278 14.27 3.55 10.84
C CYS A 278 14.38 5.08 10.75
N ASP A 279 14.99 5.74 11.74
CA ASP A 279 15.22 7.19 11.71
C ASP A 279 16.17 7.58 10.55
N ALA A 280 17.18 6.74 10.25
CA ALA A 280 18.05 6.96 9.09
C ALA A 280 17.31 6.85 7.77
N PHE A 281 16.45 5.84 7.63
CA PHE A 281 15.63 5.67 6.43
C PHE A 281 14.48 6.69 6.33
N ALA A 282 14.01 7.26 7.43
CA ALA A 282 13.11 8.41 7.41
C ALA A 282 13.72 9.61 6.67
N LEU A 283 15.05 9.81 6.78
CA LEU A 283 15.75 10.81 5.97
C LEU A 283 15.65 10.51 4.46
N SER A 284 15.81 9.24 4.08
CA SER A 284 15.67 8.80 2.68
C SER A 284 14.24 9.01 2.18
N SER A 285 13.22 8.70 3.01
CA SER A 285 11.82 8.99 2.72
C SER A 285 11.58 10.49 2.47
N HIS A 286 12.16 11.37 3.30
CA HIS A 286 12.04 12.82 3.07
C HIS A 286 12.64 13.28 1.75
N VAL A 287 13.76 12.70 1.33
CA VAL A 287 14.39 13.04 0.03
C VAL A 287 13.52 12.52 -1.12
N MET A 288 13.11 11.24 -1.07
CA MET A 288 12.31 10.62 -2.12
C MET A 288 11.01 11.37 -2.36
N TRP A 289 10.19 11.56 -1.30
CA TRP A 289 8.91 12.26 -1.42
C TRP A 289 9.06 13.76 -1.65
N GLY A 290 10.17 14.35 -1.21
CA GLY A 290 10.51 15.73 -1.55
C GLY A 290 10.75 15.90 -3.04
N LEU A 291 11.54 15.03 -3.68
CA LEU A 291 11.76 15.04 -5.12
C LEU A 291 10.50 14.71 -5.91
N TRP A 292 9.74 13.70 -5.47
CA TRP A 292 8.43 13.36 -6.05
C TRP A 292 7.47 14.57 -6.02
N GLY A 293 7.38 15.26 -4.89
CA GLY A 293 6.54 16.45 -4.75
C GLY A 293 6.95 17.58 -5.70
N LEU A 294 8.26 17.80 -5.94
CA LEU A 294 8.72 18.77 -6.93
C LEU A 294 8.25 18.39 -8.34
N ILE A 295 8.33 17.11 -8.71
CA ILE A 295 7.86 16.62 -10.01
C ILE A 295 6.35 16.81 -10.12
N GLN A 296 5.59 16.40 -9.10
CA GLN A 296 4.13 16.54 -9.10
C GLN A 296 3.67 18.00 -9.15
N SER A 297 4.42 18.92 -8.58
CA SER A 297 4.10 20.36 -8.64
C SER A 297 4.08 20.93 -10.07
N LEU A 298 4.75 20.23 -11.02
CA LEU A 298 4.80 20.61 -12.43
C LEU A 298 3.79 19.87 -13.29
N GLN A 299 3.29 18.73 -12.84
CA GLN A 299 2.55 17.80 -13.69
C GLN A 299 1.12 17.53 -13.21
N SER A 300 0.87 17.61 -11.90
CA SER A 300 -0.42 17.25 -11.32
C SER A 300 -1.44 18.38 -11.43
N ASN A 301 -2.68 18.02 -11.82
CA ASN A 301 -3.83 18.93 -11.79
C ASN A 301 -4.65 18.83 -10.50
N ILE A 302 -4.14 18.10 -9.49
CA ILE A 302 -4.84 17.88 -8.23
C ILE A 302 -4.64 19.11 -7.36
N ASN A 303 -5.70 19.50 -6.64
CA ASN A 303 -5.66 20.60 -5.68
C ASN A 303 -4.91 20.20 -4.41
N PHE A 304 -3.58 20.09 -4.51
CA PHE A 304 -2.66 19.80 -3.43
C PHE A 304 -1.39 20.64 -3.66
N ASP A 305 -0.90 21.34 -2.64
CA ASP A 305 0.32 22.13 -2.77
C ASP A 305 1.57 21.23 -2.69
N TYR A 306 1.87 20.57 -3.80
CA TYR A 306 3.01 19.67 -3.95
C TYR A 306 4.35 20.36 -3.74
N PHE A 307 4.45 21.65 -4.13
CA PHE A 307 5.69 22.40 -3.97
C PHE A 307 5.99 22.65 -2.48
N GLU A 308 5.03 23.17 -1.73
CA GLU A 308 5.21 23.40 -0.29
C GLU A 308 5.42 22.07 0.47
N TYR A 309 4.69 21.00 0.11
CA TYR A 309 4.95 19.65 0.62
C TYR A 309 6.41 19.23 0.43
N ALA A 310 6.94 19.37 -0.79
CA ALA A 310 8.31 19.02 -1.13
C ALA A 310 9.34 19.81 -0.32
N ILE A 311 9.14 21.13 -0.23
CA ILE A 311 10.05 22.03 0.50
C ILE A 311 10.09 21.68 1.99
N GLN A 312 8.96 21.38 2.60
CA GLN A 312 8.90 20.97 4.01
C GLN A 312 9.65 19.65 4.25
N ARG A 313 9.47 18.64 3.40
CA ARG A 313 10.21 17.38 3.45
C ARG A 313 11.72 17.60 3.36
N LEU A 314 12.19 18.36 2.38
CA LEU A 314 13.62 18.66 2.17
C LEU A 314 14.23 19.53 3.28
N ARG A 315 13.46 20.46 3.85
CA ARG A 315 13.89 21.25 5.02
C ARG A 315 14.08 20.36 6.24
N LEU A 316 13.18 19.41 6.46
CA LEU A 316 13.27 18.49 7.60
C LEU A 316 14.47 17.54 7.44
N PHE A 317 14.71 16.99 6.25
CA PHE A 317 15.95 16.26 5.94
C PHE A 317 17.19 17.06 6.34
N ARG A 318 17.32 18.32 5.89
CA ARG A 318 18.47 19.17 6.21
C ARG A 318 18.64 19.42 7.71
N ALA A 319 17.53 19.58 8.41
CA ALA A 319 17.55 19.84 9.87
C ALA A 319 17.98 18.61 10.67
N GLN A 320 17.60 17.41 10.23
CA GLN A 320 17.80 16.19 11.03
C GLN A 320 19.05 15.38 10.67
N LYS A 321 19.53 15.46 9.42
CA LYS A 321 20.59 14.58 8.90
C LYS A 321 21.84 14.49 9.80
N ASN A 322 22.35 15.64 10.28
CA ASN A 322 23.59 15.65 11.06
C ASN A 322 23.41 14.98 12.45
N LEU A 323 22.24 15.13 13.05
CA LEU A 323 21.89 14.48 14.32
C LEU A 323 21.79 12.97 14.13
N ILE A 324 21.12 12.54 13.08
CA ILE A 324 20.93 11.11 12.77
C ILE A 324 22.28 10.45 12.43
N TYR A 325 23.11 11.08 11.59
CA TYR A 325 24.46 10.56 11.29
C TYR A 325 25.31 10.42 12.53
N LYS A 326 25.26 11.39 13.45
CA LYS A 326 25.97 11.26 14.73
C LYS A 326 25.47 10.09 15.59
N LYS A 327 24.15 9.83 15.58
CA LYS A 327 23.57 8.65 16.27
C LYS A 327 24.07 7.35 15.64
N ILE A 328 24.13 7.27 14.30
CA ILE A 328 24.64 6.12 13.55
C ILE A 328 26.10 5.84 13.95
N ASP A 329 26.96 6.86 13.87
CA ASP A 329 28.38 6.73 14.23
C ASP A 329 28.57 6.22 15.66
N LEU A 330 27.77 6.69 16.62
CA LEU A 330 27.85 6.27 18.01
C LEU A 330 27.32 4.84 18.28
N THR A 331 26.49 4.33 17.40
CA THR A 331 25.83 3.03 17.62
C THR A 331 26.50 1.89 16.88
N PHE A 332 27.12 2.18 15.73
CA PHE A 332 27.71 1.17 14.84
C PHE A 332 29.25 1.30 14.74
N SER A 333 29.87 2.19 15.51
CA SER A 333 31.33 2.24 15.74
C SER A 333 31.73 1.31 16.88
#